data_5397b76f3fba424105d72299284800f9
#
_entry.id   5397b76f3fba424105d72299284800f9
#
_cell.length_a   1.000
_cell.length_b   1.000
_cell.length_c   1.000
_cell.angle_alpha   90.00
_cell.angle_beta   90.00
_cell.angle_gamma   90.00
#
_symmetry.space_group_name_H-M   'P 1'
#
loop_
_entity.id
_entity.type
_entity.pdbx_description
1 polymer ?
#
loop_
_entity_poly.entity_id
_entity_poly.type
_entity_poly.pdbx_seq_one_letter_code
_entity_poly.pdbx_strand_id
1 'polypeptide(L)'
;MGFAKWLVLVSGVAAFLSLHGADANAAANFDKPFKTVVVPLPRDPDNPQAKPALTCANYLHFMVKQIDTGEEGADQLSILPVRDQMPACSRANFQDEKIVSPKDWSGYFSGVKGSYVIFDADDGWNDGLGFAVFDTEAKKLFDDVEKSWIDIAPSGPGLKLHYVRVYGAKCSLMAGETCWAAIRKDTGLTGAAPDCAAAYRAEQKRTPRFAKEDLADPTVIDYEATATVGAHGARIAPVTGKALRCRPAE
;
A
#
# COMPACT_ATOMS: atom_id res chain seq x y z
N MET A 1 41.35 49.02 -47.18
CA MET A 1 40.67 47.74 -47.49
C MET A 1 40.88 46.81 -46.35
N GLY A 2 39.96 46.72 -45.44
CA GLY A 2 40.04 45.88 -44.21
C GLY A 2 38.72 45.11 -44.06
N PHE A 3 38.79 43.79 -44.20
CA PHE A 3 37.66 42.89 -44.06
C PHE A 3 37.49 42.57 -42.58
N ALA A 4 36.35 42.99 -41.97
CA ALA A 4 35.92 42.59 -40.66
C ALA A 4 35.29 41.20 -40.74
N LYS A 5 35.88 40.20 -40.04
CA LYS A 5 35.30 38.87 -39.86
C LYS A 5 34.30 38.92 -38.68
N TRP A 6 33.04 38.66 -38.92
CA TRP A 6 32.05 38.45 -37.90
C TRP A 6 32.10 37.00 -37.39
N LEU A 7 32.38 36.79 -36.14
CA LEU A 7 32.29 35.51 -35.44
C LEU A 7 30.86 35.37 -34.87
N VAL A 8 30.10 34.45 -35.41
CA VAL A 8 28.80 34.05 -34.90
C VAL A 8 29.03 33.00 -33.81
N LEU A 9 28.80 33.41 -32.56
CA LEU A 9 28.76 32.51 -31.41
C LEU A 9 27.38 31.81 -31.37
N VAL A 10 27.37 30.52 -31.70
CA VAL A 10 26.21 29.66 -31.54
C VAL A 10 26.20 29.16 -30.09
N SER A 11 25.36 29.76 -29.26
CA SER A 11 25.10 29.28 -27.91
C SER A 11 24.20 28.04 -27.93
N GLY A 12 24.80 26.88 -27.75
CA GLY A 12 24.08 25.62 -27.57
C GLY A 12 23.38 25.60 -26.22
N VAL A 13 22.07 25.68 -26.21
CA VAL A 13 21.24 25.42 -25.03
C VAL A 13 21.19 23.92 -24.83
N ALA A 14 21.95 23.39 -23.87
CA ALA A 14 21.83 22.01 -23.41
C ALA A 14 20.57 21.88 -22.56
N ALA A 15 19.51 21.32 -23.16
CA ALA A 15 18.32 20.94 -22.43
C ALA A 15 18.65 19.72 -21.53
N PHE A 16 18.84 19.94 -20.25
CA PHE A 16 18.86 18.88 -19.25
C PHE A 16 17.45 18.28 -19.15
N LEU A 17 17.22 17.18 -19.84
CA LEU A 17 16.11 16.28 -19.58
C LEU A 17 16.36 15.63 -18.21
N SER A 18 15.78 16.19 -17.16
CA SER A 18 15.65 15.55 -15.86
C SER A 18 14.76 14.32 -16.03
N LEU A 19 15.39 13.16 -16.24
CA LEU A 19 14.75 11.88 -16.06
C LEU A 19 14.41 11.77 -14.56
N HIS A 20 13.21 12.18 -14.20
CA HIS A 20 12.61 11.75 -12.95
C HIS A 20 12.44 10.25 -13.10
N GLY A 21 13.35 9.50 -12.48
CA GLY A 21 13.18 8.08 -12.25
C GLY A 21 11.89 7.93 -11.47
N ALA A 22 10.81 7.54 -12.13
CA ALA A 22 9.70 6.91 -11.46
C ALA A 22 10.30 5.67 -10.80
N ASP A 23 10.36 5.68 -9.47
CA ASP A 23 10.55 4.45 -8.71
C ASP A 23 9.49 3.49 -9.21
N ALA A 24 9.94 2.51 -9.97
CA ALA A 24 9.12 1.38 -10.36
C ALA A 24 8.91 0.52 -9.10
N ASN A 25 8.05 0.99 -8.20
CA ASN A 25 7.29 0.09 -7.38
C ASN A 25 6.67 -0.88 -8.37
N ALA A 26 7.06 -2.14 -8.29
CA ALA A 26 6.49 -3.18 -9.12
C ALA A 26 4.99 -3.08 -8.93
N ALA A 27 4.32 -2.46 -9.90
CA ALA A 27 2.90 -2.18 -9.80
C ALA A 27 2.23 -3.52 -9.59
N ALA A 28 1.50 -3.67 -8.50
CA ALA A 28 0.72 -4.86 -8.24
C ALA A 28 -0.01 -5.23 -9.53
N ASN A 29 0.05 -6.51 -9.92
CA ASN A 29 -0.52 -6.97 -11.19
C ASN A 29 -2.05 -7.03 -11.12
N PHE A 30 -2.67 -5.86 -10.86
CA PHE A 30 -4.11 -5.69 -10.79
C PHE A 30 -4.78 -5.82 -12.17
N ASP A 31 -6.01 -6.27 -12.16
CA ASP A 31 -6.86 -6.28 -13.34
C ASP A 31 -7.22 -4.84 -13.71
N LYS A 32 -7.16 -4.53 -15.01
CA LYS A 32 -7.50 -3.18 -15.48
C LYS A 32 -9.02 -3.03 -15.55
N PRO A 33 -9.59 -1.94 -15.00
CA PRO A 33 -10.96 -1.59 -15.26
C PRO A 33 -11.14 -1.29 -16.77
N PHE A 34 -12.25 -1.70 -17.36
CA PHE A 34 -12.50 -1.35 -18.77
C PHE A 34 -12.87 0.13 -18.92
N LYS A 35 -13.34 0.78 -17.85
CA LYS A 35 -13.61 2.21 -17.79
C LYS A 35 -13.40 2.73 -16.39
N THR A 36 -12.74 3.88 -16.29
CA THR A 36 -12.68 4.68 -15.05
C THR A 36 -13.34 6.02 -15.33
N VAL A 37 -14.23 6.43 -14.44
CA VAL A 37 -14.87 7.74 -14.47
C VAL A 37 -14.43 8.50 -13.23
N VAL A 38 -13.91 9.71 -13.41
CA VAL A 38 -13.54 10.61 -12.33
C VAL A 38 -14.36 11.88 -12.46
N VAL A 39 -15.15 12.20 -11.43
CA VAL A 39 -15.97 13.40 -11.34
C VAL A 39 -15.39 14.29 -10.24
N PRO A 40 -14.85 15.47 -10.58
CA PRO A 40 -14.38 16.40 -9.55
C PRO A 40 -15.51 16.80 -8.60
N LEU A 41 -15.19 16.90 -7.32
CA LEU A 41 -16.12 17.37 -6.28
C LEU A 41 -15.74 18.81 -5.86
N PRO A 42 -16.68 19.55 -5.23
CA PRO A 42 -16.38 20.85 -4.65
C PRO A 42 -15.24 20.74 -3.64
N ARG A 43 -14.31 21.65 -3.71
CA ARG A 43 -13.18 21.75 -2.76
C ARG A 43 -13.64 22.43 -1.49
N ASP A 44 -13.06 21.99 -0.36
CA ASP A 44 -13.12 22.73 0.87
C ASP A 44 -12.25 24.02 0.73
N PRO A 45 -12.80 25.21 0.98
CA PRO A 45 -12.03 26.44 0.99
C PRO A 45 -10.86 26.43 1.98
N ASP A 46 -10.98 25.68 3.08
CA ASP A 46 -9.97 25.57 4.13
C ASP A 46 -8.86 24.56 3.75
N ASN A 47 -9.08 23.72 2.74
CA ASN A 47 -8.09 22.77 2.18
C ASN A 47 -7.94 22.95 0.66
N PRO A 48 -7.34 24.05 0.17
CA PRO A 48 -7.25 24.36 -1.25
C PRO A 48 -6.34 23.40 -2.05
N GLN A 49 -5.49 22.62 -1.37
CA GLN A 49 -4.59 21.64 -2.00
C GLN A 49 -5.28 20.31 -2.26
N ALA A 50 -6.38 20.02 -1.58
CA ALA A 50 -7.15 18.81 -1.80
C ALA A 50 -7.69 18.74 -3.24
N LYS A 51 -7.81 17.52 -3.75
CA LYS A 51 -8.38 17.22 -5.07
C LYS A 51 -9.57 16.28 -4.92
N PRO A 52 -10.66 16.74 -4.28
CA PRO A 52 -11.80 15.90 -4.02
C PRO A 52 -12.40 15.36 -5.30
N ALA A 53 -12.73 14.07 -5.32
CA ALA A 53 -13.26 13.40 -6.48
C ALA A 53 -14.18 12.23 -6.12
N LEU A 54 -15.14 11.98 -6.98
CA LEU A 54 -15.84 10.71 -7.07
C LEU A 54 -15.17 9.88 -8.16
N THR A 55 -14.63 8.73 -7.80
CA THR A 55 -14.01 7.80 -8.74
C THR A 55 -14.84 6.52 -8.85
N CYS A 56 -15.13 6.09 -10.07
CA CYS A 56 -15.81 4.84 -10.35
C CYS A 56 -14.96 3.99 -11.31
N ALA A 57 -14.44 2.88 -10.81
CA ALA A 57 -13.68 1.90 -11.59
C ALA A 57 -14.60 0.75 -11.99
N ASN A 58 -14.83 0.58 -13.29
CA ASN A 58 -15.81 -0.36 -13.82
C ASN A 58 -15.14 -1.65 -14.27
N TYR A 59 -15.61 -2.77 -13.73
CA TYR A 59 -15.22 -4.13 -14.09
C TYR A 59 -16.42 -4.90 -14.65
N LEU A 60 -16.20 -6.08 -15.23
CA LEU A 60 -17.24 -6.81 -15.93
C LEU A 60 -18.49 -7.09 -15.08
N HIS A 61 -18.31 -7.42 -13.80
CA HIS A 61 -19.40 -7.86 -12.92
C HIS A 61 -19.71 -6.90 -11.76
N PHE A 62 -18.89 -5.87 -11.58
CA PHE A 62 -19.09 -4.88 -10.52
C PHE A 62 -18.37 -3.57 -10.84
N MET A 63 -18.72 -2.54 -10.12
CA MET A 63 -18.06 -1.24 -10.10
C MET A 63 -17.55 -0.96 -8.69
N VAL A 64 -16.32 -0.49 -8.56
CA VAL A 64 -15.81 0.07 -7.31
C VAL A 64 -16.01 1.57 -7.34
N LYS A 65 -16.64 2.12 -6.30
CA LYS A 65 -16.89 3.55 -6.13
C LYS A 65 -16.14 4.06 -4.92
N GLN A 66 -15.41 5.15 -5.11
CA GLN A 66 -14.72 5.91 -4.07
C GLN A 66 -15.23 7.34 -4.08
N ILE A 67 -15.64 7.85 -2.95
CA ILE A 67 -15.90 9.27 -2.71
C ILE A 67 -14.78 9.77 -1.81
N ASP A 68 -14.04 10.76 -2.28
CA ASP A 68 -12.93 11.36 -1.58
C ASP A 68 -13.14 12.87 -1.55
N THR A 69 -13.32 13.44 -0.38
CA THR A 69 -13.49 14.89 -0.19
C THR A 69 -12.18 15.61 0.07
N GLY A 70 -11.07 14.85 0.13
CA GLY A 70 -9.72 15.38 0.29
C GLY A 70 -9.26 15.47 1.73
N GLU A 71 -9.97 14.80 2.65
CA GLU A 71 -9.52 14.50 4.01
C GLU A 71 -8.69 13.21 4.02
N GLU A 72 -8.21 12.80 5.18
CA GLU A 72 -7.45 11.56 5.35
C GLU A 72 -8.37 10.34 5.18
N GLY A 73 -8.10 9.53 4.17
CA GLY A 73 -8.96 8.43 3.76
C GLY A 73 -10.16 8.87 2.89
N ALA A 74 -10.72 7.96 2.14
CA ALA A 74 -11.95 8.20 1.38
C ALA A 74 -13.17 8.21 2.30
N ASP A 75 -14.08 9.16 2.12
CA ASP A 75 -15.34 9.25 2.87
C ASP A 75 -16.24 8.03 2.67
N GLN A 76 -16.16 7.44 1.49
CA GLN A 76 -16.92 6.24 1.17
C GLN A 76 -16.17 5.37 0.16
N LEU A 77 -16.03 4.10 0.51
CA LEU A 77 -15.65 3.02 -0.38
C LEU A 77 -16.83 2.08 -0.55
N SER A 78 -17.13 1.71 -1.79
CA SER A 78 -18.24 0.79 -2.03
C SER A 78 -18.07 -0.04 -3.30
N ILE A 79 -18.79 -1.17 -3.33
CA ILE A 79 -18.80 -2.14 -4.43
C ILE A 79 -20.24 -2.29 -4.90
N LEU A 80 -20.46 -2.06 -6.19
CA LEU A 80 -21.79 -2.17 -6.80
C LEU A 80 -21.80 -3.34 -7.78
N PRO A 81 -22.65 -4.34 -7.60
CA PRO A 81 -22.81 -5.41 -8.59
C PRO A 81 -23.40 -4.85 -9.89
N VAL A 82 -22.87 -5.30 -11.02
CA VAL A 82 -23.41 -5.01 -12.35
C VAL A 82 -24.26 -6.20 -12.76
N ARG A 83 -25.56 -5.93 -13.05
CA ARG A 83 -26.52 -6.95 -13.54
C ARG A 83 -26.74 -6.79 -15.03
N ASP A 84 -27.64 -5.88 -15.42
CA ASP A 84 -28.02 -5.67 -16.81
C ASP A 84 -27.31 -4.49 -17.46
N GLN A 85 -27.13 -3.42 -16.68
CA GLN A 85 -26.47 -2.19 -17.12
C GLN A 85 -25.47 -1.70 -16.11
N MET A 86 -24.40 -1.06 -16.61
CA MET A 86 -23.42 -0.41 -15.78
C MET A 86 -24.06 0.74 -15.00
N PRO A 87 -23.96 0.77 -13.65
CA PRO A 87 -24.47 1.88 -12.86
C PRO A 87 -23.82 3.21 -13.26
N ALA A 88 -24.58 4.29 -13.21
CA ALA A 88 -24.02 5.62 -13.39
C ALA A 88 -23.04 5.96 -12.26
N CYS A 89 -21.92 6.62 -12.59
CA CYS A 89 -21.02 7.14 -11.58
C CYS A 89 -21.69 8.33 -10.87
N SER A 90 -22.21 8.12 -9.67
CA SER A 90 -23.00 9.08 -8.91
C SER A 90 -22.68 9.02 -7.42
N ARG A 91 -22.79 10.16 -6.72
CA ARG A 91 -22.69 10.23 -5.27
C ARG A 91 -23.86 9.54 -4.55
N ALA A 92 -24.99 9.43 -5.21
CA ALA A 92 -26.14 8.73 -4.62
C ALA A 92 -25.82 7.26 -4.41
N ASN A 93 -26.31 6.71 -3.31
CA ASN A 93 -26.21 5.28 -3.05
C ASN A 93 -27.26 4.53 -3.85
N PHE A 94 -26.89 3.40 -4.39
CA PHE A 94 -27.78 2.48 -5.10
C PHE A 94 -28.31 1.42 -4.13
N GLN A 95 -29.48 0.87 -4.45
CA GLN A 95 -30.15 -0.13 -3.59
C GLN A 95 -29.27 -1.36 -3.30
N ASP A 96 -28.50 -1.82 -4.30
CA ASP A 96 -27.64 -3.01 -4.19
C ASP A 96 -26.18 -2.67 -3.83
N GLU A 97 -25.89 -1.42 -3.52
CA GLU A 97 -24.55 -0.96 -3.17
C GLU A 97 -24.07 -1.53 -1.85
N LYS A 98 -22.91 -2.15 -1.86
CA LYS A 98 -22.24 -2.69 -0.69
C LYS A 98 -21.21 -1.67 -0.21
N ILE A 99 -21.54 -0.95 0.85
CA ILE A 99 -20.65 0.06 1.43
C ILE A 99 -19.68 -0.64 2.39
N VAL A 100 -18.38 -0.37 2.22
CA VAL A 100 -17.35 -0.78 3.18
C VAL A 100 -17.54 0.02 4.45
N SER A 101 -17.72 -0.67 5.56
CA SER A 101 -17.89 -0.01 6.86
C SER A 101 -16.59 0.71 7.25
N PRO A 102 -16.62 1.99 7.65
CA PRO A 102 -15.44 2.69 8.17
C PRO A 102 -14.82 2.03 9.42
N LYS A 103 -15.59 1.17 10.12
CA LYS A 103 -15.07 0.35 11.23
C LYS A 103 -14.25 -0.83 10.76
N ASP A 104 -14.50 -1.30 9.54
CA ASP A 104 -13.79 -2.42 8.95
C ASP A 104 -12.54 -1.96 8.20
N TRP A 105 -12.62 -0.80 7.52
CA TRP A 105 -11.50 -0.22 6.79
C TRP A 105 -11.71 1.27 6.52
N SER A 106 -10.62 2.05 6.66
CA SER A 106 -10.46 3.41 6.15
C SER A 106 -9.27 3.46 5.21
N GLY A 107 -9.35 4.23 4.14
CA GLY A 107 -8.27 4.36 3.15
C GLY A 107 -8.78 4.58 1.74
N TYR A 108 -8.06 4.04 0.75
CA TYR A 108 -8.29 4.31 -0.66
C TYR A 108 -8.38 3.03 -1.49
N PHE A 109 -9.07 3.12 -2.63
CA PHE A 109 -9.12 2.01 -3.58
C PHE A 109 -7.75 1.84 -4.26
N SER A 110 -7.18 0.65 -4.13
CA SER A 110 -5.88 0.26 -4.72
C SER A 110 -6.06 -0.50 -6.03
N GLY A 111 -6.90 -1.53 -6.06
CA GLY A 111 -7.11 -2.33 -7.25
C GLY A 111 -8.00 -3.53 -7.08
N VAL A 112 -8.11 -4.30 -8.16
CA VAL A 112 -8.92 -5.53 -8.24
C VAL A 112 -8.08 -6.67 -8.78
N LYS A 113 -8.33 -7.89 -8.28
CA LYS A 113 -7.87 -9.13 -8.89
C LYS A 113 -8.97 -10.18 -8.87
N GLY A 114 -9.52 -10.50 -10.03
CA GLY A 114 -10.69 -11.37 -10.13
C GLY A 114 -11.91 -10.77 -9.43
N SER A 115 -12.40 -11.44 -8.39
CA SER A 115 -13.51 -10.98 -7.55
C SER A 115 -13.06 -10.37 -6.23
N TYR A 116 -11.77 -10.09 -6.07
CA TYR A 116 -11.20 -9.50 -4.86
C TYR A 116 -10.89 -8.03 -5.09
N VAL A 117 -11.34 -7.19 -4.17
CA VAL A 117 -11.11 -5.74 -4.17
C VAL A 117 -10.10 -5.43 -3.07
N ILE A 118 -9.05 -4.70 -3.40
CA ILE A 118 -7.99 -4.32 -2.49
C ILE A 118 -8.10 -2.81 -2.23
N PHE A 119 -8.05 -2.46 -0.95
CA PHE A 119 -7.96 -1.09 -0.48
C PHE A 119 -6.66 -0.93 0.30
N ASP A 120 -5.97 0.18 0.10
CA ASP A 120 -4.81 0.59 0.89
C ASP A 120 -5.29 1.47 2.05
N ALA A 121 -4.53 1.52 3.15
CA ALA A 121 -4.79 2.43 4.26
C ALA A 121 -4.55 3.90 3.83
N ASP A 122 -5.05 4.81 4.62
CA ASP A 122 -4.88 6.25 4.43
C ASP A 122 -3.50 6.74 4.85
N ASP A 123 -2.86 6.05 5.79
CA ASP A 123 -1.52 6.36 6.27
C ASP A 123 -0.60 5.13 6.29
N GLY A 124 0.69 5.40 6.42
CA GLY A 124 1.72 4.37 6.57
C GLY A 124 2.02 4.04 8.04
N TRP A 125 2.54 2.85 8.28
CA TRP A 125 3.02 2.43 9.58
C TRP A 125 4.38 1.72 9.43
N ASN A 126 5.40 2.25 10.11
CA ASN A 126 6.74 1.65 10.08
C ASN A 126 7.24 1.38 8.65
N ASP A 127 7.28 2.38 7.80
CA ASP A 127 7.64 2.28 6.36
C ASP A 127 6.81 1.26 5.56
N GLY A 128 5.70 0.83 6.05
CA GLY A 128 4.74 -0.03 5.35
C GLY A 128 3.41 0.66 5.15
N LEU A 129 2.62 0.16 4.22
CA LEU A 129 1.26 0.60 3.98
C LEU A 129 0.29 -0.51 4.34
N GLY A 130 -0.69 -0.21 5.18
CA GLY A 130 -1.77 -1.15 5.47
C GLY A 130 -2.59 -1.42 4.22
N PHE A 131 -3.05 -2.66 4.05
CA PHE A 131 -3.99 -3.00 2.98
C PHE A 131 -5.04 -3.99 3.48
N ALA A 132 -6.20 -3.99 2.83
CA ALA A 132 -7.23 -4.96 3.10
C ALA A 132 -7.83 -5.54 1.81
N VAL A 133 -8.19 -6.83 1.87
CA VAL A 133 -8.83 -7.57 0.79
C VAL A 133 -10.28 -7.81 1.15
N PHE A 134 -11.15 -7.42 0.24
CA PHE A 134 -12.59 -7.59 0.35
C PHE A 134 -13.12 -8.47 -0.79
N ASP A 135 -14.24 -9.13 -0.55
CA ASP A 135 -15.03 -9.73 -1.62
C ASP A 135 -16.01 -8.71 -2.23
N THR A 136 -16.75 -9.11 -3.24
CA THR A 136 -17.72 -8.25 -3.92
C THR A 136 -18.97 -7.93 -3.10
N GLU A 137 -19.14 -8.58 -1.93
CA GLU A 137 -20.19 -8.26 -0.95
C GLU A 137 -19.70 -7.25 0.11
N ALA A 138 -18.52 -6.64 -0.10
CA ALA A 138 -17.83 -5.76 0.84
C ALA A 138 -17.53 -6.39 2.20
N LYS A 139 -17.35 -7.72 2.23
CA LYS A 139 -16.87 -8.42 3.41
C LYS A 139 -15.35 -8.42 3.43
N LYS A 140 -14.75 -7.94 4.52
CA LYS A 140 -13.31 -8.04 4.73
C LYS A 140 -12.91 -9.50 4.93
N LEU A 141 -11.98 -9.98 4.11
CA LEU A 141 -11.45 -11.34 4.15
C LEU A 141 -10.08 -11.39 4.80
N PHE A 142 -9.30 -10.32 4.66
CA PHE A 142 -7.92 -10.26 5.11
C PHE A 142 -7.45 -8.82 5.19
N ASP A 143 -6.53 -8.53 6.11
CA ASP A 143 -5.77 -7.30 6.16
C ASP A 143 -4.36 -7.57 6.69
N ASP A 144 -3.39 -6.77 6.25
CA ASP A 144 -1.99 -6.84 6.65
C ASP A 144 -1.25 -5.52 6.31
N VAL A 145 0.05 -5.48 6.54
CA VAL A 145 0.91 -4.35 6.19
C VAL A 145 1.96 -4.81 5.19
N GLU A 146 2.02 -4.15 4.05
CA GLU A 146 3.00 -4.38 3.01
C GLU A 146 3.99 -3.20 2.92
N LYS A 147 5.24 -3.49 2.55
CA LYS A 147 6.23 -2.50 2.15
C LYS A 147 6.29 -2.35 0.63
N SER A 148 6.05 -3.43 -0.06
CA SER A 148 5.98 -3.49 -1.52
C SER A 148 5.30 -4.76 -1.98
N TRP A 149 4.52 -4.63 -3.03
CA TRP A 149 3.97 -5.76 -3.77
C TRP A 149 5.03 -6.41 -4.63
N ILE A 150 5.01 -7.76 -4.72
CA ILE A 150 5.85 -8.55 -5.62
C ILE A 150 4.97 -9.16 -6.71
N ASP A 151 3.86 -9.79 -6.34
CA ASP A 151 2.89 -10.37 -7.29
C ASP A 151 1.52 -10.56 -6.65
N ILE A 152 0.48 -10.45 -7.46
CA ILE A 152 -0.91 -10.78 -7.09
C ILE A 152 -1.48 -11.68 -8.18
N ALA A 153 -1.84 -12.91 -7.83
CA ALA A 153 -2.31 -13.91 -8.77
C ALA A 153 -3.55 -14.67 -8.28
N PRO A 154 -4.42 -15.15 -9.17
CA PRO A 154 -5.46 -16.11 -8.80
C PRO A 154 -4.85 -17.39 -8.22
N SER A 155 -5.54 -18.00 -7.25
CA SER A 155 -5.13 -19.27 -6.64
C SER A 155 -6.35 -20.18 -6.43
N GLY A 156 -6.71 -20.95 -7.45
CA GLY A 156 -7.97 -21.71 -7.46
C GLY A 156 -9.17 -20.77 -7.29
N PRO A 157 -10.04 -20.99 -6.29
CA PRO A 157 -11.15 -20.08 -5.99
C PRO A 157 -10.73 -18.86 -5.16
N GLY A 158 -9.43 -18.72 -4.83
CA GLY A 158 -8.87 -17.69 -3.96
C GLY A 158 -7.90 -16.77 -4.66
N LEU A 159 -7.22 -15.97 -3.84
CA LEU A 159 -6.20 -15.01 -4.24
C LEU A 159 -4.88 -15.34 -3.54
N LYS A 160 -3.79 -15.33 -4.29
CA LYS A 160 -2.43 -15.40 -3.74
C LYS A 160 -1.78 -14.04 -3.83
N LEU A 161 -1.34 -13.54 -2.69
CA LEU A 161 -0.58 -12.31 -2.55
C LEU A 161 0.87 -12.68 -2.26
N HIS A 162 1.81 -12.03 -2.95
CA HIS A 162 3.24 -12.10 -2.66
C HIS A 162 3.75 -10.68 -2.45
N TYR A 163 4.28 -10.39 -1.27
CA TYR A 163 4.66 -9.04 -0.86
C TYR A 163 5.77 -9.06 0.18
N VAL A 164 6.42 -7.93 0.38
CA VAL A 164 7.30 -7.72 1.52
C VAL A 164 6.42 -7.28 2.69
N ARG A 165 6.23 -8.18 3.65
CA ARG A 165 5.44 -7.95 4.84
C ARG A 165 6.22 -7.10 5.85
N VAL A 166 5.54 -6.14 6.47
CA VAL A 166 6.02 -5.40 7.64
C VAL A 166 5.35 -5.97 8.88
N TYR A 167 6.13 -6.59 9.75
CA TYR A 167 5.64 -7.19 10.99
C TYR A 167 6.21 -6.45 12.21
N GLY A 168 5.34 -5.86 13.04
CA GLY A 168 5.70 -5.25 14.31
C GLY A 168 5.65 -6.26 15.45
N ALA A 169 6.78 -6.55 16.05
CA ALA A 169 6.84 -7.36 17.27
C ALA A 169 6.36 -6.55 18.48
N LYS A 170 5.94 -7.26 19.53
CA LYS A 170 5.60 -6.65 20.82
C LYS A 170 6.80 -6.57 21.78
N CYS A 171 7.99 -6.81 21.27
CA CYS A 171 9.24 -6.89 22.04
C CYS A 171 10.42 -6.45 21.18
N SER A 172 11.53 -6.12 21.82
CA SER A 172 12.78 -5.76 21.17
C SER A 172 13.73 -6.94 21.08
N LEU A 173 14.27 -7.22 19.90
CA LEU A 173 15.36 -8.20 19.72
C LEU A 173 16.67 -7.74 20.37
N MET A 174 16.79 -6.43 20.69
CA MET A 174 17.96 -5.90 21.41
C MET A 174 17.83 -6.02 22.93
N ALA A 175 16.61 -6.21 23.44
CA ALA A 175 16.35 -6.26 24.88
C ALA A 175 16.24 -7.69 25.45
N GLY A 176 16.09 -8.73 24.64
CA GLY A 176 15.95 -10.08 25.19
C GLY A 176 15.89 -11.21 24.15
N GLU A 177 16.49 -12.35 24.52
CA GLU A 177 16.57 -13.55 23.66
C GLU A 177 15.21 -14.21 23.37
N THR A 178 14.22 -14.02 24.26
CA THR A 178 12.89 -14.62 24.11
C THR A 178 12.05 -13.98 23.00
N CYS A 179 12.40 -12.75 22.58
CA CYS A 179 11.67 -12.03 21.57
C CYS A 179 11.63 -12.76 20.22
N TRP A 180 12.75 -13.34 19.79
CA TRP A 180 12.79 -14.11 18.55
C TRP A 180 11.88 -15.33 18.57
N ALA A 181 11.78 -16.01 19.70
CA ALA A 181 10.87 -17.15 19.83
C ALA A 181 9.39 -16.72 19.68
N ALA A 182 9.01 -15.58 20.22
CA ALA A 182 7.67 -15.00 20.06
C ALA A 182 7.39 -14.63 18.60
N ILE A 183 8.32 -13.92 17.95
CA ILE A 183 8.22 -13.54 16.53
C ILE A 183 8.04 -14.77 15.64
N ARG A 184 8.85 -15.80 15.84
CA ARG A 184 8.74 -17.05 15.07
C ARG A 184 7.39 -17.74 15.24
N LYS A 185 6.86 -17.74 16.45
CA LYS A 185 5.54 -18.31 16.75
C LYS A 185 4.43 -17.58 15.98
N ASP A 186 4.51 -16.25 15.92
CA ASP A 186 3.46 -15.42 15.30
C ASP A 186 3.57 -15.37 13.76
N THR A 187 4.79 -15.46 13.25
CA THR A 187 5.05 -15.26 11.81
C THR A 187 5.32 -16.55 11.03
N GLY A 188 5.71 -17.62 11.71
CA GLY A 188 6.19 -18.85 11.07
C GLY A 188 7.63 -18.73 10.52
N LEU A 189 8.33 -17.64 10.77
CA LEU A 189 9.75 -17.50 10.41
C LEU A 189 10.60 -18.59 11.06
N THR A 190 11.65 -19.03 10.36
CA THR A 190 12.57 -20.07 10.81
C THR A 190 14.01 -19.57 10.79
N GLY A 191 14.92 -20.32 11.43
CA GLY A 191 16.33 -19.96 11.46
C GLY A 191 16.73 -19.07 12.63
N ALA A 192 17.92 -18.46 12.53
CA ALA A 192 18.45 -17.55 13.53
C ALA A 192 17.78 -16.18 13.47
N ALA A 193 17.82 -15.45 14.59
CA ALA A 193 17.38 -14.06 14.62
C ALA A 193 18.22 -13.20 13.67
N PRO A 194 17.63 -12.22 12.98
CA PRO A 194 18.40 -11.25 12.21
C PRO A 194 19.24 -10.36 13.13
N ASP A 195 20.40 -9.91 12.65
CA ASP A 195 21.20 -8.90 13.36
C ASP A 195 20.59 -7.49 13.16
N CYS A 196 19.92 -7.01 14.19
CA CYS A 196 19.32 -5.68 14.21
C CYS A 196 20.24 -4.58 14.76
N ALA A 197 21.41 -4.94 15.30
CA ALA A 197 22.26 -4.00 16.03
C ALA A 197 22.68 -2.77 15.18
N ALA A 198 22.90 -2.96 13.89
CA ALA A 198 23.28 -1.87 12.99
C ALA A 198 22.13 -0.86 12.82
N ALA A 199 20.89 -1.34 12.64
CA ALA A 199 19.70 -0.50 12.48
C ALA A 199 19.40 0.30 13.76
N TYR A 200 19.43 -0.36 14.92
CA TYR A 200 19.23 0.31 16.21
C TYR A 200 20.32 1.37 16.48
N ARG A 201 21.59 1.08 16.16
CA ARG A 201 22.67 2.09 16.27
C ARG A 201 22.48 3.27 15.29
N ALA A 202 21.92 3.03 14.10
CA ALA A 202 21.64 4.11 13.17
C ALA A 202 20.53 5.02 13.72
N GLU A 203 19.48 4.45 14.31
CA GLU A 203 18.41 5.19 14.95
C GLU A 203 18.91 6.01 16.13
N GLN A 204 19.69 5.44 17.04
CA GLN A 204 20.30 6.15 18.15
C GLN A 204 21.17 7.35 17.71
N LYS A 205 21.82 7.27 16.53
CA LYS A 205 22.56 8.41 15.97
C LYS A 205 21.63 9.49 15.43
N ARG A 206 20.47 9.10 14.90
CA ARG A 206 19.46 10.04 14.37
C ARG A 206 18.75 10.77 15.52
N THR A 207 18.49 10.05 16.61
CA THR A 207 17.77 10.52 17.79
C THR A 207 18.58 10.37 19.10
N PRO A 208 19.74 11.00 19.27
CA PRO A 208 20.65 10.77 20.41
C PRO A 208 20.00 10.99 21.79
N ARG A 209 18.95 11.81 21.82
CA ARG A 209 18.21 12.16 23.04
C ARG A 209 17.50 10.95 23.67
N PHE A 210 17.12 9.96 22.84
CA PHE A 210 16.38 8.75 23.24
C PHE A 210 17.19 7.47 23.13
N ALA A 211 18.52 7.57 22.97
CA ALA A 211 19.39 6.44 22.67
C ALA A 211 19.34 5.25 23.66
N LYS A 212 18.85 5.46 24.90
CA LYS A 212 18.66 4.37 25.87
C LYS A 212 17.31 3.70 25.72
N GLU A 213 16.28 4.49 25.47
CA GLU A 213 14.91 4.04 25.23
C GLU A 213 14.83 3.26 23.93
N ASP A 214 15.52 3.71 22.88
CA ASP A 214 15.52 3.10 21.54
C ASP A 214 15.87 1.58 21.54
N LEU A 215 16.70 1.11 22.48
CA LEU A 215 17.01 -0.32 22.59
C LEU A 215 15.82 -1.15 23.09
N ALA A 216 14.89 -0.52 23.80
CA ALA A 216 13.68 -1.16 24.30
C ALA A 216 12.54 -1.12 23.28
N ASP A 217 12.66 -0.29 22.23
CA ASP A 217 11.63 -0.16 21.21
C ASP A 217 11.33 -1.50 20.54
N PRO A 218 10.06 -1.78 20.29
CA PRO A 218 9.65 -2.99 19.60
C PRO A 218 10.38 -3.14 18.26
N THR A 219 10.69 -4.37 17.89
CA THR A 219 11.35 -4.66 16.62
C THR A 219 10.32 -4.77 15.51
N VAL A 220 10.58 -4.09 14.41
CA VAL A 220 9.89 -4.30 13.12
C VAL A 220 10.74 -5.20 12.24
N ILE A 221 10.11 -6.18 11.61
CA ILE A 221 10.76 -7.10 10.68
C ILE A 221 10.08 -7.03 9.31
N ASP A 222 10.87 -6.74 8.28
CA ASP A 222 10.44 -6.84 6.90
C ASP A 222 10.90 -8.20 6.33
N TYR A 223 9.97 -8.92 5.71
CA TYR A 223 10.27 -10.21 5.07
C TYR A 223 9.31 -10.53 3.94
N GLU A 224 9.78 -11.29 2.95
CA GLU A 224 8.90 -11.78 1.90
C GLU A 224 7.90 -12.79 2.46
N ALA A 225 6.62 -12.55 2.20
CA ALA A 225 5.52 -13.41 2.60
C ALA A 225 4.60 -13.74 1.43
N THR A 226 3.94 -14.87 1.52
CA THR A 226 2.78 -15.19 0.68
C THR A 226 1.55 -15.32 1.54
N ALA A 227 0.45 -14.66 1.16
CA ALA A 227 -0.86 -14.89 1.74
C ALA A 227 -1.76 -15.58 0.70
N THR A 228 -2.47 -16.61 1.13
CA THR A 228 -3.53 -17.23 0.33
C THR A 228 -4.86 -16.84 0.97
N VAL A 229 -5.62 -16.01 0.25
CA VAL A 229 -6.91 -15.46 0.71
C VAL A 229 -8.04 -16.25 0.08
N GLY A 230 -8.98 -16.69 0.88
CA GLY A 230 -10.18 -17.39 0.44
C GLY A 230 -11.43 -16.86 1.15
N ALA A 231 -12.60 -17.43 0.87
CA ALA A 231 -13.88 -17.00 1.43
C ALA A 231 -13.96 -17.02 2.98
N HIS A 232 -13.06 -17.76 3.63
CA HIS A 232 -13.05 -17.94 5.09
C HIS A 232 -11.86 -17.26 5.77
N GLY A 233 -11.14 -16.40 5.07
CA GLY A 233 -9.96 -15.69 5.58
C GLY A 233 -8.68 -16.04 4.83
N ALA A 234 -7.54 -15.71 5.42
CA ALA A 234 -6.24 -15.88 4.81
C ALA A 234 -5.29 -16.74 5.64
N ARG A 235 -4.34 -17.37 4.93
CA ARG A 235 -3.18 -18.02 5.53
C ARG A 235 -1.92 -17.35 5.01
N ILE A 236 -1.11 -16.84 5.93
CA ILE A 236 0.18 -16.22 5.63
C ILE A 236 1.29 -17.24 5.86
N ALA A 237 2.30 -17.23 5.00
CA ALA A 237 3.52 -17.99 5.17
C ALA A 237 4.73 -17.17 4.71
N PRO A 238 5.85 -17.17 5.47
CA PRO A 238 7.08 -16.56 5.00
C PRO A 238 7.68 -17.34 3.82
N VAL A 239 8.33 -16.63 2.90
CA VAL A 239 9.09 -17.25 1.82
C VAL A 239 10.46 -17.65 2.37
N THR A 240 10.75 -18.96 2.33
CA THR A 240 12.00 -19.52 2.86
C THR A 240 13.23 -19.04 2.07
N GLY A 241 14.35 -18.86 2.77
CA GLY A 241 15.63 -18.51 2.14
C GLY A 241 15.77 -17.05 1.72
N LYS A 242 14.80 -16.21 2.07
CA LYS A 242 14.86 -14.77 1.81
C LYS A 242 15.44 -14.00 3.00
N ALA A 243 16.09 -12.88 2.70
CA ALA A 243 16.68 -12.02 3.70
C ALA A 243 15.60 -11.39 4.60
N LEU A 244 15.89 -11.35 5.91
CA LEU A 244 15.11 -10.59 6.87
C LEU A 244 15.78 -9.24 7.09
N ARG A 245 14.99 -8.19 7.18
CA ARG A 245 15.46 -6.87 7.62
C ARG A 245 14.76 -6.53 8.91
N CYS A 246 15.48 -5.87 9.82
CA CYS A 246 14.87 -5.46 11.08
C CYS A 246 15.36 -4.07 11.49
N ARG A 247 14.49 -3.37 12.22
CA ARG A 247 14.73 -2.03 12.76
C ARG A 247 13.88 -1.80 14.01
N PRO A 248 14.14 -0.75 14.81
CA PRO A 248 13.21 -0.31 15.84
C PRO A 248 11.90 0.17 15.19
N ALA A 249 10.78 0.08 15.92
CA ALA A 249 9.53 0.71 15.56
C ALA A 249 9.67 2.25 15.63
N GLU A 250 8.97 2.93 14.72
CA GLU A 250 8.87 4.40 14.69
C GLU A 250 7.66 4.90 15.47
#